data_236d5037546e71e8ec2e1f4d7aa47e9a
#
_entry.id   236d5037546e71e8ec2e1f4d7aa47e9a
#
_cell.length_a   1.000
_cell.length_b   1.000
_cell.length_c   1.000
_cell.angle_alpha   90.00
_cell.angle_beta   90.00
_cell.angle_gamma   90.00
#
_symmetry.space_group_name_H-M   'P 1'
#
loop_
_entity.id
_entity.type
_entity.pdbx_description
1 polymer ?
#
loop_
_entity_poly.entity_id
_entity_poly.type
_entity_poly.pdbx_seq_one_letter_code
_entity_poly.pdbx_strand_id
1 'polypeptide(L)'
;LKVRILPAPWLTWWAYCLYAVAIVVILYFVFRFLRYKMRMQHEIQIGKMEKQKIQEINHLKLQFFTNITHELMTPLSIILASLENLKSGGDKRTLYTVMTANATRLMRLIQQVLEFRKVESGNLKICVSYGDISSFLRSCAEAFIPLLGKRRQLLSFESTPDIIFGFFDADKLDKIVYNLLSNAAKYTPEGGQICVRAALADEYTLQIDVTNTGELM
;
A
#
# COMPACT_ATOMS: atom_id res chain seq x y z
N LEU A 1 19.49 28.50 -92.10
CA LEU A 1 18.68 28.97 -90.91
C LEU A 1 19.08 28.16 -89.72
N LYS A 2 19.69 28.75 -88.68
CA LYS A 2 19.96 28.08 -87.38
C LYS A 2 18.81 28.47 -86.41
N VAL A 3 17.92 27.51 -86.13
CA VAL A 3 16.86 27.71 -85.15
C VAL A 3 17.40 27.26 -83.77
N ARG A 4 17.47 28.16 -82.83
CA ARG A 4 17.89 27.88 -81.45
C ARG A 4 16.65 27.56 -80.66
N ILE A 5 16.45 26.30 -80.30
CA ILE A 5 15.34 25.88 -79.42
C ILE A 5 15.78 26.19 -77.99
N LEU A 6 15.10 27.13 -77.32
CA LEU A 6 15.28 27.41 -75.93
C LEU A 6 14.66 26.32 -75.08
N PRO A 7 15.30 25.84 -74.01
CA PRO A 7 14.69 24.86 -73.11
C PRO A 7 13.47 25.46 -72.44
N ALA A 8 12.48 24.60 -72.19
CA ALA A 8 11.23 25.01 -71.54
C ALA A 8 11.54 25.66 -70.16
N PRO A 9 10.83 26.73 -69.73
CA PRO A 9 11.15 27.49 -68.52
C PRO A 9 11.16 26.66 -67.23
N TRP A 10 10.44 25.54 -67.15
CA TRP A 10 10.43 24.62 -66.00
C TRP A 10 11.63 23.62 -65.97
N LEU A 11 12.49 23.58 -67.00
CA LEU A 11 13.71 22.75 -67.06
C LEU A 11 14.97 23.59 -66.87
N THR A 12 14.86 24.82 -66.37
CA THR A 12 16.03 25.69 -66.12
C THR A 12 16.58 25.45 -64.72
N TRP A 13 17.88 25.69 -64.54
CA TRP A 13 18.55 25.45 -63.25
C TRP A 13 17.90 26.17 -62.07
N TRP A 14 17.35 27.35 -62.25
CA TRP A 14 16.66 28.11 -61.22
C TRP A 14 15.32 27.47 -60.83
N ALA A 15 14.63 26.81 -61.78
CA ALA A 15 13.36 26.06 -61.49
C ALA A 15 13.65 24.89 -60.56
N TYR A 16 14.76 24.14 -60.77
CA TYR A 16 15.18 23.05 -59.83
C TYR A 16 15.50 23.59 -58.46
N CYS A 17 16.13 24.76 -58.32
CA CYS A 17 16.36 25.40 -57.03
C CYS A 17 15.02 25.74 -56.31
N LEU A 18 14.05 26.19 -57.06
CA LEU A 18 12.71 26.56 -56.54
C LEU A 18 11.96 25.29 -56.10
N TYR A 19 12.05 24.18 -56.84
CA TYR A 19 11.48 22.88 -56.42
C TYR A 19 12.17 22.32 -55.19
N ALA A 20 13.49 22.41 -55.08
CA ALA A 20 14.23 21.98 -53.91
C ALA A 20 13.81 22.78 -52.65
N VAL A 21 13.67 24.08 -52.74
CA VAL A 21 13.17 24.93 -51.63
C VAL A 21 11.73 24.55 -51.27
N ALA A 22 10.86 24.35 -52.25
CA ALA A 22 9.49 23.95 -51.98
C ALA A 22 9.40 22.59 -51.25
N ILE A 23 10.22 21.62 -51.68
CA ILE A 23 10.31 20.30 -50.98
C ILE A 23 10.77 20.47 -49.54
N VAL A 24 11.84 21.28 -49.29
CA VAL A 24 12.32 21.52 -47.91
C VAL A 24 11.26 22.17 -47.05
N VAL A 25 10.52 23.14 -47.58
CA VAL A 25 9.41 23.79 -46.86
C VAL A 25 8.31 22.79 -46.52
N ILE A 26 7.91 21.97 -47.49
CA ILE A 26 6.89 20.92 -47.27
C ILE A 26 7.36 19.95 -46.21
N LEU A 27 8.59 19.46 -46.29
CA LEU A 27 9.16 18.54 -45.30
C LEU A 27 9.22 19.17 -43.89
N TYR A 28 9.56 20.47 -43.80
CA TYR A 28 9.54 21.20 -42.55
C TYR A 28 8.14 21.26 -41.92
N PHE A 29 7.10 21.59 -42.73
CA PHE A 29 5.71 21.62 -42.25
C PHE A 29 5.20 20.23 -41.84
N VAL A 30 5.52 19.20 -42.63
CA VAL A 30 5.15 17.81 -42.29
C VAL A 30 5.81 17.39 -40.98
N PHE A 31 7.11 17.66 -40.82
CA PHE A 31 7.84 17.33 -39.61
C PHE A 31 7.27 18.07 -38.38
N ARG A 32 6.99 19.37 -38.52
CA ARG A 32 6.36 20.18 -37.49
C ARG A 32 4.98 19.67 -37.12
N PHE A 33 4.17 19.28 -38.08
CA PHE A 33 2.84 18.69 -37.88
C PHE A 33 2.92 17.35 -37.13
N LEU A 34 3.83 16.48 -37.53
CA LEU A 34 4.04 15.18 -36.88
C LEU A 34 4.48 15.36 -35.42
N ARG A 35 5.41 16.27 -35.17
CA ARG A 35 5.81 16.61 -33.79
C ARG A 35 4.66 17.14 -32.94
N TYR A 36 3.86 18.02 -33.50
CA TYR A 36 2.67 18.54 -32.82
C TYR A 36 1.69 17.41 -32.47
N LYS A 37 1.40 16.54 -33.44
CA LYS A 37 0.52 15.39 -33.25
C LYS A 37 1.02 14.42 -32.16
N MET A 38 2.32 14.13 -32.15
CA MET A 38 2.93 13.27 -31.13
C MET A 38 2.82 13.88 -29.73
N ARG A 39 3.09 15.18 -29.57
CA ARG A 39 2.94 15.88 -28.29
C ARG A 39 1.51 15.83 -27.77
N MET A 40 0.54 16.14 -28.62
CA MET A 40 -0.89 16.06 -28.27
C MET A 40 -1.31 14.65 -27.83
N GLN A 41 -0.85 13.63 -28.52
CA GLN A 41 -1.14 12.24 -28.15
C GLN A 41 -0.51 11.87 -26.79
N HIS A 42 0.69 12.34 -26.52
CA HIS A 42 1.37 12.11 -25.27
C HIS A 42 0.67 12.79 -24.09
N GLU A 43 0.23 14.03 -24.23
CA GLU A 43 -0.57 14.76 -23.22
C GLU A 43 -1.90 14.06 -22.95
N ILE A 44 -2.60 13.59 -24.00
CA ILE A 44 -3.85 12.84 -23.84
C ILE A 44 -3.61 11.51 -23.10
N GLN A 45 -2.52 10.82 -23.39
CA GLN A 45 -2.17 9.57 -22.69
C GLN A 45 -1.87 9.81 -21.20
N ILE A 46 -1.09 10.86 -20.88
CA ILE A 46 -0.80 11.23 -19.49
C ILE A 46 -2.11 11.54 -18.75
N GLY A 47 -2.97 12.38 -19.31
CA GLY A 47 -4.27 12.71 -18.70
C GLY A 47 -5.19 11.50 -18.52
N LYS A 48 -5.16 10.53 -19.46
CA LYS A 48 -5.90 9.27 -19.30
C LYS A 48 -5.34 8.42 -18.14
N MET A 49 -4.01 8.30 -18.04
CA MET A 49 -3.36 7.55 -16.95
C MET A 49 -3.61 8.18 -15.58
N GLU A 50 -3.57 9.52 -15.48
CA GLU A 50 -3.91 10.23 -14.23
C GLU A 50 -5.37 9.99 -13.84
N LYS A 51 -6.29 10.10 -14.80
CA LYS A 51 -7.71 9.83 -14.55
C LYS A 51 -7.95 8.39 -14.10
N GLN A 52 -7.29 7.42 -14.72
CA GLN A 52 -7.37 6.02 -14.33
C GLN A 52 -6.85 5.79 -12.90
N LYS A 53 -5.69 6.37 -12.55
CA LYS A 53 -5.16 6.31 -11.18
C LYS A 53 -6.10 6.91 -10.15
N ILE A 54 -6.73 8.05 -10.44
CA ILE A 54 -7.71 8.68 -9.56
C ILE A 54 -8.94 7.77 -9.38
N GLN A 55 -9.42 7.16 -10.46
CA GLN A 55 -10.55 6.24 -10.41
C GLN A 55 -10.23 4.98 -9.59
N GLU A 56 -9.04 4.41 -9.77
CA GLU A 56 -8.55 3.26 -9.00
C GLU A 56 -8.46 3.59 -7.51
N ILE A 57 -7.85 4.72 -7.16
CA ILE A 57 -7.78 5.19 -5.77
C ILE A 57 -9.18 5.36 -5.18
N ASN A 58 -10.11 5.97 -5.91
CA ASN A 58 -11.48 6.16 -5.44
C ASN A 58 -12.21 4.81 -5.27
N HIS A 59 -11.99 3.85 -6.18
CA HIS A 59 -12.55 2.50 -6.05
C HIS A 59 -12.02 1.78 -4.79
N LEU A 60 -10.70 1.82 -4.57
CA LEU A 60 -10.08 1.27 -3.36
C LEU A 60 -10.60 1.92 -2.08
N LYS A 61 -10.82 3.25 -2.09
CA LYS A 61 -11.43 3.96 -0.96
C LYS A 61 -12.86 3.48 -0.68
N LEU A 62 -13.69 3.33 -1.70
CA LEU A 62 -15.06 2.83 -1.54
C LEU A 62 -15.07 1.40 -1.02
N GLN A 63 -14.22 0.54 -1.55
CA GLN A 63 -14.08 -0.85 -1.09
C GLN A 63 -13.60 -0.91 0.37
N PHE A 64 -12.64 -0.07 0.75
CA PHE A 64 -12.18 0.06 2.13
C PHE A 64 -13.33 0.47 3.07
N PHE A 65 -14.12 1.49 2.74
CA PHE A 65 -15.25 1.91 3.56
C PHE A 65 -16.35 0.84 3.65
N THR A 66 -16.62 0.14 2.57
CA THR A 66 -17.58 -0.97 2.56
C THR A 66 -17.12 -2.08 3.49
N ASN A 67 -15.86 -2.51 3.39
CA ASN A 67 -15.29 -3.56 4.24
C ASN A 67 -15.29 -3.15 5.71
N ILE A 68 -14.89 -1.92 6.04
CA ILE A 68 -14.93 -1.42 7.42
C ILE A 68 -16.37 -1.40 7.97
N THR A 69 -17.33 -0.95 7.17
CA THR A 69 -18.73 -0.93 7.58
C THR A 69 -19.21 -2.34 7.95
N HIS A 70 -18.89 -3.35 7.13
CA HIS A 70 -19.20 -4.73 7.45
C HIS A 70 -18.47 -5.24 8.71
N GLU A 71 -17.20 -4.88 8.88
CA GLU A 71 -16.44 -5.26 10.08
C GLU A 71 -16.91 -4.58 11.36
N LEU A 72 -17.48 -3.37 11.28
CA LEU A 72 -18.09 -2.67 12.41
C LEU A 72 -19.48 -3.23 12.75
N MET A 73 -20.27 -3.60 11.75
CA MET A 73 -21.62 -4.13 11.94
C MET A 73 -21.63 -5.48 12.68
N THR A 74 -20.65 -6.35 12.41
CA THR A 74 -20.57 -7.68 13.03
C THR A 74 -20.47 -7.61 14.57
N PRO A 75 -19.46 -6.95 15.18
CA PRO A 75 -19.36 -6.86 16.64
C PRO A 75 -20.54 -6.10 17.26
N LEU A 76 -21.06 -5.10 16.55
CA LEU A 76 -22.24 -4.35 17.02
C LEU A 76 -23.48 -5.24 17.11
N SER A 77 -23.72 -6.07 16.09
CA SER A 77 -24.84 -7.02 16.07
C SER A 77 -24.72 -8.07 17.18
N ILE A 78 -23.49 -8.54 17.48
CA ILE A 78 -23.26 -9.47 18.60
C ILE A 78 -23.54 -8.82 19.94
N ILE A 79 -23.15 -7.55 20.13
CA ILE A 79 -23.45 -6.79 21.36
C ILE A 79 -24.95 -6.64 21.52
N LEU A 80 -25.68 -6.26 20.46
CA LEU A 80 -27.15 -6.10 20.50
C LEU A 80 -27.84 -7.43 20.82
N ALA A 81 -27.47 -8.53 20.15
CA ALA A 81 -28.02 -9.87 20.43
C ALA A 81 -27.72 -10.32 21.86
N SER A 82 -26.53 -10.00 22.40
CA SER A 82 -26.19 -10.31 23.79
C SER A 82 -27.04 -9.50 24.80
N LEU A 83 -27.37 -8.24 24.47
CA LEU A 83 -28.27 -7.41 25.29
C LEU A 83 -29.70 -7.97 25.29
N GLU A 84 -30.21 -8.45 24.16
CA GLU A 84 -31.54 -9.09 24.08
C GLU A 84 -31.59 -10.39 24.88
N ASN A 85 -30.54 -11.22 24.78
CA ASN A 85 -30.42 -12.43 25.59
C ASN A 85 -30.32 -12.16 27.08
N LEU A 86 -29.72 -11.04 27.49
CA LEU A 86 -29.67 -10.60 28.88
C LEU A 86 -31.08 -10.28 29.42
N LYS A 87 -31.93 -9.65 28.61
CA LYS A 87 -33.33 -9.38 28.95
C LYS A 87 -34.16 -10.67 29.10
N SER A 88 -33.81 -11.70 28.35
CA SER A 88 -34.49 -13.00 28.36
C SER A 88 -33.96 -13.96 29.42
N GLY A 89 -33.09 -13.51 30.35
CA GLY A 89 -32.60 -14.30 31.47
C GLY A 89 -31.37 -15.19 31.18
N GLY A 90 -30.60 -14.91 30.10
CA GLY A 90 -29.38 -15.62 29.81
C GLY A 90 -28.25 -15.41 30.84
N ASP A 91 -27.22 -16.27 30.78
CA ASP A 91 -26.08 -16.20 31.69
C ASP A 91 -25.34 -14.87 31.60
N LYS A 92 -25.51 -14.06 32.64
CA LYS A 92 -24.97 -12.69 32.73
C LYS A 92 -23.44 -12.65 32.53
N ARG A 93 -22.71 -13.59 33.15
CA ARG A 93 -21.25 -13.58 33.14
C ARG A 93 -20.68 -13.80 31.74
N THR A 94 -21.21 -14.79 31.05
CA THR A 94 -20.83 -15.11 29.66
C THR A 94 -21.20 -13.97 28.72
N LEU A 95 -22.41 -13.42 28.83
CA LEU A 95 -22.88 -12.33 27.98
C LEU A 95 -22.06 -11.04 28.18
N TYR A 96 -21.71 -10.67 29.42
CA TYR A 96 -20.82 -9.54 29.69
C TYR A 96 -19.42 -9.75 29.05
N THR A 97 -18.87 -10.94 29.14
CA THR A 97 -17.57 -11.24 28.52
C THR A 97 -17.62 -11.08 27.00
N VAL A 98 -18.67 -11.59 26.36
CA VAL A 98 -18.88 -11.48 24.90
C VAL A 98 -19.04 -10.02 24.49
N MET A 99 -19.88 -9.26 25.19
CA MET A 99 -20.09 -7.82 24.90
C MET A 99 -18.80 -7.02 25.06
N THR A 100 -18.05 -7.23 26.16
CA THR A 100 -16.80 -6.52 26.39
C THR A 100 -15.76 -6.83 25.30
N ALA A 101 -15.61 -8.08 24.90
CA ALA A 101 -14.70 -8.49 23.84
C ALA A 101 -15.07 -7.83 22.49
N ASN A 102 -16.36 -7.78 22.14
CA ASN A 102 -16.82 -7.14 20.91
C ASN A 102 -16.74 -5.62 20.96
N ALA A 103 -17.01 -4.98 22.12
CA ALA A 103 -16.81 -3.53 22.30
C ALA A 103 -15.33 -3.16 22.14
N THR A 104 -14.42 -3.95 22.72
CA THR A 104 -12.96 -3.74 22.56
C THR A 104 -12.53 -3.91 21.10
N ARG A 105 -13.09 -4.89 20.39
CA ARG A 105 -12.85 -5.06 18.95
C ARG A 105 -13.32 -3.85 18.15
N LEU A 106 -14.52 -3.34 18.44
CA LEU A 106 -15.10 -2.17 17.80
C LEU A 106 -14.21 -0.92 18.00
N MET A 107 -13.75 -0.68 19.24
CA MET A 107 -12.83 0.41 19.55
C MET A 107 -11.55 0.33 18.74
N ARG A 108 -10.97 -0.87 18.59
CA ARG A 108 -9.77 -1.09 17.79
C ARG A 108 -9.99 -0.75 16.30
N LEU A 109 -11.12 -1.18 15.72
CA LEU A 109 -11.48 -0.86 14.34
C LEU A 109 -11.64 0.66 14.14
N ILE A 110 -12.29 1.35 15.06
CA ILE A 110 -12.44 2.82 15.02
C ILE A 110 -11.04 3.49 15.05
N GLN A 111 -10.14 3.03 15.92
CA GLN A 111 -8.77 3.56 16.00
C GLN A 111 -8.01 3.36 14.69
N GLN A 112 -8.15 2.20 14.04
CA GLN A 112 -7.54 1.93 12.73
C GLN A 112 -8.06 2.88 11.65
N VAL A 113 -9.37 3.16 11.62
CA VAL A 113 -9.97 4.14 10.69
C VAL A 113 -9.43 5.54 10.93
N LEU A 114 -9.32 5.97 12.18
CA LEU A 114 -8.79 7.28 12.54
C LEU A 114 -7.31 7.42 12.17
N GLU A 115 -6.52 6.36 12.33
CA GLU A 115 -5.11 6.35 11.90
C GLU A 115 -5.00 6.40 10.37
N PHE A 116 -5.80 5.63 9.65
CA PHE A 116 -5.87 5.71 8.19
C PHE A 116 -6.19 7.14 7.72
N ARG A 117 -7.15 7.81 8.35
CA ARG A 117 -7.48 9.22 8.06
C ARG A 117 -6.30 10.17 8.29
N LYS A 118 -5.50 9.95 9.36
CA LYS A 118 -4.30 10.77 9.63
C LYS A 118 -3.23 10.59 8.55
N VAL A 119 -3.06 9.37 8.05
CA VAL A 119 -2.14 9.09 6.93
C VAL A 119 -2.64 9.77 5.66
N GLU A 120 -3.92 9.60 5.32
CA GLU A 120 -4.54 10.19 4.10
C GLU A 120 -4.44 11.72 4.09
N SER A 121 -4.62 12.36 5.24
CA SER A 121 -4.53 13.82 5.36
C SER A 121 -3.09 14.36 5.45
N GLY A 122 -2.08 13.51 5.38
CA GLY A 122 -0.68 13.90 5.54
C GLY A 122 -0.30 14.35 6.97
N ASN A 123 -1.20 14.15 7.94
CA ASN A 123 -1.02 14.59 9.32
C ASN A 123 -0.38 13.54 10.24
N LEU A 124 0.12 12.43 9.67
CA LEU A 124 0.84 11.42 10.45
C LEU A 124 2.19 11.98 10.88
N LYS A 125 2.33 12.29 12.16
CA LYS A 125 3.61 12.67 12.74
C LYS A 125 4.39 11.40 13.08
N ILE A 126 5.64 11.34 12.66
CA ILE A 126 6.60 10.30 13.03
C ILE A 126 7.48 10.87 14.16
N CYS A 127 7.48 10.20 15.29
CA CYS A 127 8.25 10.58 16.49
C CYS A 127 9.35 9.54 16.70
N VAL A 128 10.53 9.80 16.17
CA VAL A 128 11.66 8.87 16.29
C VAL A 128 12.47 9.12 17.57
N SER A 129 12.91 8.03 18.18
CA SER A 129 13.88 8.02 19.28
C SER A 129 14.99 7.03 18.98
N TYR A 130 16.19 7.29 19.48
CA TYR A 130 17.32 6.37 19.35
C TYR A 130 17.24 5.28 20.41
N GLY A 131 17.39 4.03 20.03
CA GLY A 131 17.29 2.90 20.95
C GLY A 131 17.69 1.56 20.34
N ASP A 132 17.66 0.51 21.17
CA ASP A 132 17.90 -0.87 20.75
C ASP A 132 16.61 -1.46 20.14
N ILE A 133 16.61 -1.56 18.82
CA ILE A 133 15.48 -2.07 18.04
C ILE A 133 15.29 -3.58 18.26
N SER A 134 16.38 -4.34 18.44
CA SER A 134 16.34 -5.79 18.66
C SER A 134 15.61 -6.12 19.96
N SER A 135 16.00 -5.46 21.05
CA SER A 135 15.35 -5.62 22.37
C SER A 135 13.89 -5.19 22.33
N PHE A 136 13.58 -4.10 21.62
CA PHE A 136 12.21 -3.64 21.43
C PHE A 136 11.35 -4.68 20.68
N LEU A 137 11.81 -5.18 19.54
CA LEU A 137 11.12 -6.20 18.74
C LEU A 137 10.94 -7.51 19.50
N ARG A 138 11.96 -7.92 20.26
CA ARG A 138 11.89 -9.09 21.15
C ARG A 138 10.78 -8.92 22.18
N SER A 139 10.71 -7.79 22.85
CA SER A 139 9.67 -7.48 23.85
C SER A 139 8.26 -7.50 23.23
N CYS A 140 8.09 -6.94 22.03
CA CYS A 140 6.83 -7.00 21.29
C CYS A 140 6.44 -8.46 20.96
N ALA A 141 7.40 -9.29 20.55
CA ALA A 141 7.16 -10.70 20.25
C ALA A 141 6.79 -11.51 21.50
N GLU A 142 7.54 -11.34 22.59
CA GLU A 142 7.30 -12.03 23.87
C GLU A 142 5.93 -11.72 24.48
N ALA A 143 5.39 -10.52 24.24
CA ALA A 143 4.04 -10.15 24.68
C ALA A 143 2.94 -11.05 24.08
N PHE A 144 3.22 -11.75 22.96
CA PHE A 144 2.28 -12.71 22.35
C PHE A 144 2.35 -14.12 22.94
N ILE A 145 3.39 -14.47 23.70
CA ILE A 145 3.57 -15.82 24.28
C ILE A 145 2.32 -16.32 25.03
N PRO A 146 1.65 -15.52 25.90
CA PRO A 146 0.45 -15.98 26.60
C PRO A 146 -0.73 -16.29 25.67
N LEU A 147 -0.83 -15.57 24.55
CA LEU A 147 -1.87 -15.79 23.54
C LEU A 147 -1.60 -17.07 22.76
N LEU A 148 -0.35 -17.25 22.32
CA LEU A 148 0.10 -18.38 21.51
C LEU A 148 0.08 -19.69 22.31
N GLY A 149 0.39 -19.63 23.59
CA GLY A 149 0.35 -20.77 24.51
C GLY A 149 -1.03 -21.45 24.59
N LYS A 150 -2.13 -20.70 24.45
CA LYS A 150 -3.50 -21.22 24.40
C LYS A 150 -3.74 -22.17 23.21
N ARG A 151 -2.97 -21.98 22.13
CA ARG A 151 -3.03 -22.80 20.89
C ARG A 151 -1.81 -23.69 20.71
N ARG A 152 -0.96 -23.81 21.73
CA ARG A 152 0.29 -24.57 21.69
C ARG A 152 1.23 -24.14 20.55
N GLN A 153 1.07 -22.91 20.05
CA GLN A 153 1.93 -22.33 19.01
C GLN A 153 3.26 -21.91 19.63
N LEU A 154 4.35 -22.16 18.90
CA LEU A 154 5.72 -21.81 19.32
C LEU A 154 6.13 -20.49 18.66
N LEU A 155 6.82 -19.64 19.43
CA LEU A 155 7.37 -18.38 18.94
C LEU A 155 8.89 -18.40 19.09
N SER A 156 9.60 -18.05 18.03
CA SER A 156 11.04 -17.78 18.05
C SER A 156 11.34 -16.35 17.61
N PHE A 157 12.40 -15.78 18.16
CA PHE A 157 12.91 -14.46 17.76
C PHE A 157 14.40 -14.57 17.45
N GLU A 158 14.80 -14.10 16.27
CA GLU A 158 16.18 -14.08 15.78
C GLU A 158 16.57 -12.66 15.40
N SER A 159 17.79 -12.24 15.74
CA SER A 159 18.35 -10.94 15.34
C SER A 159 19.75 -11.11 14.77
N THR A 160 20.03 -10.45 13.65
CA THR A 160 21.35 -10.44 13.01
C THR A 160 21.71 -9.01 12.59
N PRO A 161 22.68 -8.35 13.27
CA PRO A 161 23.37 -8.77 14.49
C PRO A 161 22.47 -8.87 15.72
N ASP A 162 22.94 -9.47 16.82
CA ASP A 162 22.14 -9.65 18.03
C ASP A 162 21.57 -8.35 18.58
N ILE A 163 22.33 -7.27 18.46
CA ILE A 163 21.94 -5.93 18.91
C ILE A 163 21.94 -4.99 17.71
N ILE A 164 20.83 -4.31 17.48
CA ILE A 164 20.65 -3.33 16.39
C ILE A 164 20.18 -2.01 17.02
N PHE A 165 21.05 -1.00 16.98
CA PHE A 165 20.70 0.35 17.39
C PHE A 165 20.29 1.21 16.19
N GLY A 166 19.28 2.08 16.39
CA GLY A 166 18.85 3.02 15.38
C GLY A 166 17.79 3.98 15.87
N PHE A 167 17.40 4.90 14.97
CA PHE A 167 16.29 5.80 15.19
C PHE A 167 15.00 5.14 14.67
N PHE A 168 14.00 5.02 15.54
CA PHE A 168 12.70 4.47 15.15
C PHE A 168 11.57 5.09 15.99
N ASP A 169 10.35 5.02 15.44
CA ASP A 169 9.13 5.39 16.15
C ASP A 169 8.55 4.13 16.80
N ALA A 170 8.71 4.03 18.13
CA ALA A 170 8.31 2.86 18.91
C ALA A 170 6.79 2.60 18.82
N ASP A 171 5.94 3.65 18.84
CA ASP A 171 4.48 3.50 18.72
C ASP A 171 4.07 2.94 17.34
N LYS A 172 4.73 3.38 16.28
CA LYS A 172 4.42 2.89 14.91
C LYS A 172 4.96 1.48 14.70
N LEU A 173 6.18 1.22 15.17
CA LEU A 173 6.80 -0.09 15.04
C LEU A 173 6.03 -1.15 15.85
N ASP A 174 5.60 -0.83 17.09
CA ASP A 174 4.74 -1.71 17.89
C ASP A 174 3.46 -2.10 17.13
N LYS A 175 2.77 -1.12 16.55
CA LYS A 175 1.54 -1.37 15.77
C LYS A 175 1.77 -2.26 14.57
N ILE A 176 2.87 -2.07 13.84
CA ILE A 176 3.24 -2.90 12.69
C ILE A 176 3.48 -4.33 13.13
N VAL A 177 4.34 -4.52 14.15
CA VAL A 177 4.70 -5.84 14.67
C VAL A 177 3.47 -6.55 15.26
N TYR A 178 2.65 -5.83 16.01
CA TYR A 178 1.39 -6.35 16.55
C TYR A 178 0.47 -6.89 15.45
N ASN A 179 0.29 -6.14 14.38
CA ASN A 179 -0.55 -6.57 13.25
C ASN A 179 0.01 -7.82 12.56
N LEU A 180 1.31 -7.87 12.32
CA LEU A 180 1.97 -9.03 11.72
C LEU A 180 1.86 -10.26 12.61
N LEU A 181 2.16 -10.15 13.89
CA LEU A 181 2.08 -11.25 14.86
C LEU A 181 0.63 -11.70 15.09
N SER A 182 -0.33 -10.77 15.15
CA SER A 182 -1.75 -11.10 15.26
C SER A 182 -2.26 -11.91 14.06
N ASN A 183 -1.81 -11.55 12.85
CA ASN A 183 -2.11 -12.30 11.64
C ASN A 183 -1.43 -13.67 11.67
N ALA A 184 -0.15 -13.74 11.99
CA ALA A 184 0.58 -14.99 12.12
C ALA A 184 -0.11 -15.94 13.13
N ALA A 185 -0.47 -15.45 14.32
CA ALA A 185 -1.18 -16.22 15.33
C ALA A 185 -2.54 -16.75 14.87
N LYS A 186 -3.26 -15.96 14.05
CA LYS A 186 -4.57 -16.34 13.49
C LYS A 186 -4.47 -17.46 12.47
N TYR A 187 -3.47 -17.39 11.57
CA TYR A 187 -3.33 -18.29 10.43
C TYR A 187 -2.38 -19.47 10.68
N THR A 188 -1.68 -19.49 11.80
CA THR A 188 -0.88 -20.64 12.22
C THR A 188 -1.78 -21.71 12.84
N PRO A 189 -1.69 -22.99 12.42
CA PRO A 189 -2.43 -24.07 13.03
C PRO A 189 -1.99 -24.33 14.48
N GLU A 190 -2.78 -25.10 15.23
CA GLU A 190 -2.41 -25.54 16.58
C GLU A 190 -1.11 -26.35 16.55
N GLY A 191 -0.17 -26.05 17.44
CA GLY A 191 1.16 -26.64 17.45
C GLY A 191 2.15 -26.12 16.42
N GLY A 192 1.72 -25.17 15.56
CA GLY A 192 2.58 -24.56 14.55
C GLY A 192 3.59 -23.58 15.12
N GLN A 193 4.47 -23.08 14.25
CA GLN A 193 5.58 -22.21 14.62
C GLN A 193 5.45 -20.83 13.96
N ILE A 194 5.85 -19.79 14.69
CA ILE A 194 5.96 -18.41 14.25
C ILE A 194 7.39 -17.97 14.52
N CYS A 195 8.07 -17.41 13.53
CA CYS A 195 9.41 -16.86 13.68
C CYS A 195 9.39 -15.37 13.32
N VAL A 196 9.97 -14.55 14.20
CA VAL A 196 10.25 -13.14 13.94
C VAL A 196 11.75 -13.00 13.75
N ARG A 197 12.16 -12.49 12.60
CA ARG A 197 13.57 -12.24 12.30
C ARG A 197 13.78 -10.76 12.03
N ALA A 198 14.80 -10.19 12.69
CA ALA A 198 15.29 -8.85 12.42
C ALA A 198 16.71 -8.93 11.86
N ALA A 199 16.96 -8.38 10.69
CA ALA A 199 18.28 -8.41 10.06
C ALA A 199 18.61 -7.07 9.39
N LEU A 200 19.87 -6.64 9.45
CA LEU A 200 20.34 -5.53 8.64
C LEU A 200 20.55 -6.03 7.21
N ALA A 201 19.76 -5.54 6.27
CA ALA A 201 19.94 -5.82 4.84
C ALA A 201 21.14 -5.03 4.28
N ASP A 202 21.36 -3.81 4.78
CA ASP A 202 22.52 -2.95 4.52
C ASP A 202 22.74 -2.01 5.72
N GLU A 203 23.69 -1.07 5.60
CA GLU A 203 24.05 -0.12 6.68
C GLU A 203 22.85 0.72 7.19
N TYR A 204 21.83 0.95 6.36
CA TYR A 204 20.72 1.86 6.65
C TYR A 204 19.33 1.19 6.58
N THR A 205 19.28 -0.12 6.26
CA THR A 205 18.03 -0.82 6.06
C THR A 205 17.89 -2.00 7.01
N LEU A 206 16.89 -1.91 7.89
CA LEU A 206 16.46 -3.02 8.73
C LEU A 206 15.33 -3.77 8.05
N GLN A 207 15.51 -5.07 7.85
CA GLN A 207 14.47 -5.98 7.41
C GLN A 207 13.87 -6.72 8.61
N ILE A 208 12.54 -6.73 8.69
CA ILE A 208 11.80 -7.46 9.71
C ILE A 208 10.90 -8.47 9.03
N ASP A 209 11.14 -9.75 9.24
CA ASP A 209 10.37 -10.85 8.68
C ASP A 209 9.55 -11.52 9.79
N VAL A 210 8.26 -11.76 9.51
CA VAL A 210 7.39 -12.59 10.35
C VAL A 210 6.91 -13.75 9.51
N THR A 211 7.39 -14.95 9.84
CA THR A 211 7.05 -16.17 9.12
C THR A 211 6.25 -17.12 10.02
N ASN A 212 5.37 -17.90 9.42
CA ASN A 212 4.57 -18.88 10.15
C ASN A 212 4.38 -20.17 9.33
N THR A 213 4.14 -21.28 10.02
CA THR A 213 3.88 -22.61 9.42
C THR A 213 2.41 -22.80 9.03
N GLY A 214 1.78 -21.76 8.46
CA GLY A 214 0.40 -21.82 7.96
C GLY A 214 0.34 -22.05 6.45
N GLU A 215 -0.87 -22.25 5.92
CA GLU A 215 -1.10 -22.25 4.48
C GLU A 215 -0.86 -20.84 3.91
N LEU A 216 -0.27 -20.79 2.72
CA LEU A 216 -0.14 -19.54 1.95
C LEU A 216 -1.55 -19.01 1.61
N MET A 217 -1.77 -17.73 1.89
CA MET A 217 -2.97 -17.00 1.45
C MET A 217 -2.85 -16.58 0.00
#